data_08b7d3a50541af09d016d032ad344c99
#
_entry.id   08b7d3a50541af09d016d032ad344c99
#
_cell.length_a   1.000
_cell.length_b   1.000
_cell.length_c   1.000
_cell.angle_alpha   90.00
_cell.angle_beta   90.00
_cell.angle_gamma   90.00
#
_symmetry.space_group_name_H-M   'P 1'
#
loop_
_entity.id
_entity.type
_entity.pdbx_description
1 polymer ?
#
loop_
_entity_poly.entity_id
_entity_poly.type
_entity_poly.pdbx_seq_one_letter_code
_entity_poly.pdbx_strand_id
1 'polypeptide(L)'
;MKLYTLGTSHGATEIGRACSANLLAVGTYYYLFDCGGNTEGKMTDLGLPIERIRAVFVTHMHEDHAGTLSAIAKRFCHYHKYADPVSMFLPEEKGIAAFKAWLSALHMVTDDRVIFRPVTAGRIYEDENITVTAIETEHIHNGMFPSFAFLIEGEGKKMLYTGDLAYDFHDYPQILLEEDFDAVLCELVHFDVAKNLDTIQKTKTKKMIFTHLAPRNIPRIRAAEDRLPFQIEIAEDGASFAV
;
A
#
# COMPACT_ATOMS: atom_id res chain seq x y z
N MET A 1 14.66 -3.09 -6.29
CA MET A 1 13.26 -3.33 -5.85
C MET A 1 12.33 -3.39 -7.05
N LYS A 2 11.26 -4.22 -6.98
CA LYS A 2 10.24 -4.31 -8.03
C LYS A 2 8.84 -4.25 -7.39
N LEU A 3 8.04 -3.27 -7.79
CA LEU A 3 6.67 -3.08 -7.34
C LEU A 3 5.70 -3.82 -8.27
N TYR A 4 4.75 -4.56 -7.72
CA TYR A 4 3.59 -5.13 -8.41
C TYR A 4 2.32 -4.47 -7.88
N THR A 5 1.46 -3.99 -8.75
CA THR A 5 0.14 -3.47 -8.40
C THR A 5 -0.90 -4.59 -8.58
N LEU A 6 -1.33 -5.19 -7.47
CA LEU A 6 -2.25 -6.33 -7.46
C LEU A 6 -3.72 -5.91 -7.55
N GLY A 7 -4.02 -4.71 -7.07
CA GLY A 7 -5.33 -4.08 -7.13
C GLY A 7 -5.19 -2.56 -7.17
N THR A 8 -5.86 -1.91 -8.10
CA THR A 8 -5.68 -0.49 -8.42
C THR A 8 -6.96 0.33 -8.42
N SER A 9 -8.12 -0.30 -8.10
CA SER A 9 -9.41 0.40 -7.99
C SER A 9 -9.52 1.18 -6.68
N HIS A 10 -10.41 2.17 -6.67
CA HIS A 10 -10.82 2.91 -5.49
C HIS A 10 -11.93 2.14 -4.73
N GLY A 11 -12.37 2.63 -3.57
CA GLY A 11 -13.45 2.15 -2.66
C GLY A 11 -14.36 0.98 -3.07
N ALA A 12 -14.40 0.64 -4.36
CA ALA A 12 -15.13 -0.50 -4.91
C ALA A 12 -14.39 -1.11 -6.10
N THR A 13 -14.64 -2.40 -6.35
CA THR A 13 -14.08 -3.07 -7.54
C THR A 13 -14.70 -2.52 -8.82
N GLU A 14 -13.90 -2.42 -9.86
CA GLU A 14 -14.31 -2.08 -11.21
C GLU A 14 -13.95 -3.19 -12.21
N ILE A 15 -14.46 -3.11 -13.44
CA ILE A 15 -14.10 -4.07 -14.48
C ILE A 15 -12.59 -4.06 -14.70
N GLY A 16 -11.95 -5.20 -14.42
CA GLY A 16 -10.50 -5.38 -14.56
C GLY A 16 -9.66 -4.78 -13.44
N ARG A 17 -10.28 -4.20 -12.39
CA ARG A 17 -9.59 -3.59 -11.25
C ARG A 17 -10.15 -4.07 -9.93
N ALA A 18 -9.32 -4.68 -9.11
CA ALA A 18 -9.59 -5.00 -7.71
C ALA A 18 -9.23 -3.83 -6.79
N CYS A 19 -9.72 -3.84 -5.55
CA CYS A 19 -9.39 -2.86 -4.52
C CYS A 19 -7.90 -2.91 -4.15
N SER A 20 -7.41 -1.87 -3.48
CA SER A 20 -5.99 -1.58 -3.24
C SER A 20 -5.19 -2.74 -2.66
N ALA A 21 -4.17 -3.17 -3.41
CA ALA A 21 -3.15 -4.10 -2.94
C ALA A 21 -1.87 -3.91 -3.76
N ASN A 22 -0.74 -3.74 -3.10
CA ASN A 22 0.54 -3.47 -3.73
C ASN A 22 1.63 -4.36 -3.11
N LEU A 23 2.42 -5.03 -3.93
CA LEU A 23 3.44 -5.95 -3.49
C LEU A 23 4.83 -5.48 -3.92
N LEU A 24 5.70 -5.25 -2.97
CA LEU A 24 7.10 -4.92 -3.24
C LEU A 24 7.97 -6.17 -3.13
N ALA A 25 8.66 -6.54 -4.21
CA ALA A 25 9.66 -7.58 -4.22
C ALA A 25 11.05 -6.96 -3.99
N VAL A 26 11.77 -7.49 -2.98
CA VAL A 26 13.13 -7.09 -2.63
C VAL A 26 13.93 -8.36 -2.35
N GLY A 27 15.00 -8.59 -3.10
CA GLY A 27 15.71 -9.86 -3.04
C GLY A 27 14.80 -11.04 -3.34
N THR A 28 14.69 -11.97 -2.39
CA THR A 28 13.81 -13.17 -2.52
C THR A 28 12.49 -13.03 -1.78
N TYR A 29 12.24 -11.90 -1.11
CA TYR A 29 11.09 -11.69 -0.24
C TYR A 29 10.10 -10.67 -0.79
N TYR A 30 8.90 -10.69 -0.22
CA TYR A 30 7.81 -9.80 -0.55
C TYR A 30 7.32 -9.02 0.66
N TYR A 31 6.92 -7.78 0.40
CA TYR A 31 6.32 -6.87 1.37
C TYR A 31 5.00 -6.37 0.77
N LEU A 32 3.88 -6.68 1.44
CA LEU A 32 2.55 -6.35 0.96
C LEU A 32 2.08 -5.05 1.61
N PHE A 33 1.65 -4.10 0.80
CA PHE A 33 1.07 -2.82 1.22
C PHE A 33 -0.38 -2.78 0.79
N ASP A 34 -1.28 -2.78 1.76
CA ASP A 34 -2.71 -2.99 1.65
C ASP A 34 -3.11 -4.37 1.07
N CYS A 35 -4.34 -4.78 1.35
CA CYS A 35 -4.85 -6.09 1.01
C CYS A 35 -6.39 -6.03 0.84
N GLY A 36 -6.87 -5.10 -0.01
CA GLY A 36 -8.30 -4.82 -0.16
C GLY A 36 -9.02 -5.75 -1.10
N GLY A 37 -8.42 -6.03 -2.27
CA GLY A 37 -9.05 -6.85 -3.30
C GLY A 37 -8.68 -8.33 -3.22
N ASN A 38 -8.84 -9.06 -4.33
CA ASN A 38 -8.47 -10.48 -4.44
C ASN A 38 -6.94 -10.68 -4.48
N THR A 39 -6.25 -10.26 -3.42
CA THR A 39 -4.78 -10.26 -3.33
C THR A 39 -4.20 -11.66 -3.47
N GLU A 40 -4.74 -12.65 -2.73
CA GLU A 40 -4.31 -14.06 -2.80
C GLU A 40 -4.45 -14.61 -4.24
N GLY A 41 -5.61 -14.39 -4.85
CA GLY A 41 -5.87 -14.85 -6.21
C GLY A 41 -4.96 -14.20 -7.23
N LYS A 42 -4.76 -12.88 -7.15
CA LYS A 42 -3.89 -12.15 -8.07
C LYS A 42 -2.43 -12.59 -7.94
N MET A 43 -1.91 -12.80 -6.72
CA MET A 43 -0.57 -13.34 -6.52
C MET A 43 -0.43 -14.73 -7.14
N THR A 44 -1.44 -15.57 -6.97
CA THR A 44 -1.48 -16.93 -7.56
C THR A 44 -1.46 -16.87 -9.08
N ASP A 45 -2.28 -16.03 -9.71
CA ASP A 45 -2.36 -15.86 -11.15
C ASP A 45 -1.03 -15.37 -11.75
N LEU A 46 -0.30 -14.54 -11.02
CA LEU A 46 1.02 -14.02 -11.41
C LEU A 46 2.19 -14.96 -11.07
N GLY A 47 1.92 -16.11 -10.44
CA GLY A 47 2.96 -17.04 -9.99
C GLY A 47 3.86 -16.47 -8.90
N LEU A 48 3.35 -15.55 -8.06
CA LEU A 48 4.07 -14.93 -6.96
C LEU A 48 3.86 -15.74 -5.67
N PRO A 49 4.90 -16.40 -5.13
CA PRO A 49 4.78 -17.25 -3.94
C PRO A 49 4.38 -16.48 -2.68
N ILE A 50 3.21 -16.76 -2.13
CA ILE A 50 2.67 -16.06 -0.95
C ILE A 50 3.52 -16.31 0.29
N GLU A 51 4.13 -17.49 0.41
CA GLU A 51 5.03 -17.86 1.51
C GLU A 51 6.30 -17.02 1.61
N ARG A 52 6.59 -16.19 0.60
CA ARG A 52 7.70 -15.23 0.62
C ARG A 52 7.32 -13.86 1.21
N ILE A 53 6.06 -13.65 1.59
CA ILE A 53 5.66 -12.42 2.26
C ILE A 53 6.25 -12.42 3.68
N ARG A 54 7.10 -11.43 3.97
CA ARG A 54 7.69 -11.18 5.30
C ARG A 54 6.82 -10.28 6.16
N ALA A 55 6.23 -9.27 5.55
CA ALA A 55 5.39 -8.31 6.26
C ALA A 55 4.24 -7.81 5.40
N VAL A 56 3.14 -7.46 6.06
CA VAL A 56 1.96 -6.81 5.50
C VAL A 56 1.75 -5.49 6.25
N PHE A 57 1.61 -4.40 5.52
CA PHE A 57 1.40 -3.05 6.06
C PHE A 57 0.06 -2.52 5.55
N VAL A 58 -0.83 -2.15 6.46
CA VAL A 58 -2.14 -1.60 6.12
C VAL A 58 -2.14 -0.11 6.41
N THR A 59 -2.47 0.69 5.39
CA THR A 59 -2.51 2.16 5.51
C THR A 59 -3.61 2.63 6.43
N HIS A 60 -4.80 2.06 6.30
CA HIS A 60 -5.98 2.34 7.12
C HIS A 60 -7.01 1.21 7.02
N MET A 61 -8.05 1.22 7.87
CA MET A 61 -8.96 0.08 8.03
C MET A 61 -10.21 0.13 7.14
N HIS A 62 -10.25 0.92 6.07
CA HIS A 62 -11.32 0.76 5.09
C HIS A 62 -11.27 -0.62 4.42
N GLU A 63 -12.43 -1.13 4.04
CA GLU A 63 -12.57 -2.49 3.49
C GLU A 63 -11.75 -2.68 2.21
N ASP A 64 -11.70 -1.68 1.36
CA ASP A 64 -10.94 -1.68 0.11
C ASP A 64 -9.41 -1.65 0.28
N HIS A 65 -8.90 -1.54 1.51
CA HIS A 65 -7.49 -1.66 1.90
C HIS A 65 -7.19 -2.87 2.81
N ALA A 66 -8.20 -3.39 3.53
CA ALA A 66 -8.00 -4.44 4.53
C ALA A 66 -8.86 -5.71 4.31
N GLY A 67 -9.80 -5.69 3.35
CA GLY A 67 -10.88 -6.67 3.23
C GLY A 67 -10.45 -8.13 3.02
N THR A 68 -9.30 -8.40 2.43
CA THR A 68 -8.83 -9.77 2.15
C THR A 68 -7.65 -10.23 2.99
N LEU A 69 -7.29 -9.51 4.06
CA LEU A 69 -6.21 -9.88 5.00
C LEU A 69 -6.35 -11.30 5.54
N SER A 70 -7.60 -11.76 5.79
CA SER A 70 -7.86 -13.11 6.29
C SER A 70 -7.42 -14.21 5.33
N ALA A 71 -7.44 -13.95 4.02
CA ALA A 71 -6.95 -14.92 3.03
C ALA A 71 -5.43 -15.09 3.14
N ILE A 72 -4.69 -14.00 3.33
CA ILE A 72 -3.24 -14.05 3.55
C ILE A 72 -2.91 -14.73 4.89
N ALA A 73 -3.57 -14.33 5.99
CA ALA A 73 -3.38 -14.97 7.30
C ALA A 73 -3.62 -16.49 7.24
N LYS A 74 -4.68 -16.92 6.56
CA LYS A 74 -4.99 -18.35 6.34
C LYS A 74 -3.84 -19.10 5.68
N ARG A 75 -3.15 -18.49 4.71
CA ARG A 75 -2.02 -19.14 4.02
C ARG A 75 -0.91 -19.49 4.99
N PHE A 76 -0.57 -18.62 5.93
CA PHE A 76 0.46 -18.87 6.93
C PHE A 76 0.00 -19.83 8.04
N CYS A 77 -1.25 -19.71 8.49
CA CYS A 77 -1.79 -20.59 9.55
C CYS A 77 -2.02 -22.03 9.09
N HIS A 78 -2.44 -22.25 7.83
CA HIS A 78 -2.90 -23.56 7.39
C HIS A 78 -2.05 -24.21 6.28
N TYR A 79 -1.51 -23.42 5.35
CA TYR A 79 -0.89 -23.97 4.14
C TYR A 79 0.63 -23.86 4.13
N HIS A 80 1.21 -22.80 4.67
CA HIS A 80 2.66 -22.54 4.66
C HIS A 80 3.29 -22.67 6.05
N LYS A 81 3.02 -23.79 6.74
CA LYS A 81 3.48 -24.02 8.12
C LYS A 81 5.00 -24.03 8.30
N TYR A 82 5.75 -24.19 7.23
CA TYR A 82 7.22 -24.18 7.24
C TYR A 82 7.83 -22.86 6.75
N ALA A 83 7.01 -21.92 6.28
CA ALA A 83 7.49 -20.58 5.95
C ALA A 83 7.87 -19.81 7.23
N ASP A 84 8.64 -18.74 7.10
CA ASP A 84 8.85 -17.80 8.20
C ASP A 84 7.52 -17.16 8.63
N PRO A 85 7.37 -16.77 9.91
CA PRO A 85 6.20 -16.02 10.37
C PRO A 85 6.04 -14.71 9.59
N VAL A 86 4.78 -14.33 9.32
CA VAL A 86 4.45 -13.04 8.71
C VAL A 86 4.10 -12.01 9.78
N SER A 87 4.67 -10.81 9.68
CA SER A 87 4.26 -9.67 10.51
C SER A 87 3.17 -8.87 9.81
N MET A 88 2.05 -8.62 10.50
CA MET A 88 0.94 -7.80 9.99
C MET A 88 0.82 -6.52 10.81
N PHE A 89 1.09 -5.39 10.16
CA PHE A 89 1.01 -4.06 10.74
C PHE A 89 -0.33 -3.42 10.39
N LEU A 90 -1.20 -3.24 11.38
CA LEU A 90 -2.51 -2.62 11.23
C LEU A 90 -2.54 -1.26 11.94
N PRO A 91 -3.27 -0.26 11.41
CA PRO A 91 -3.20 1.13 11.86
C PRO A 91 -3.64 1.37 13.31
N GLU A 92 -4.37 0.43 13.92
CA GLU A 92 -4.82 0.60 15.31
C GLU A 92 -4.97 -0.74 16.04
N GLU A 93 -4.75 -0.73 17.35
CA GLU A 93 -4.93 -1.93 18.21
C GLU A 93 -6.37 -2.44 18.20
N LYS A 94 -7.35 -1.54 18.08
CA LYS A 94 -8.76 -1.88 17.94
C LYS A 94 -9.04 -2.67 16.65
N GLY A 95 -8.40 -2.27 15.55
CA GLY A 95 -8.43 -3.02 14.29
C GLY A 95 -7.81 -4.40 14.43
N ILE A 96 -6.68 -4.52 15.13
CA ILE A 96 -6.04 -5.81 15.44
C ILE A 96 -6.99 -6.70 16.25
N ALA A 97 -7.63 -6.16 17.28
CA ALA A 97 -8.56 -6.91 18.12
C ALA A 97 -9.77 -7.42 17.32
N ALA A 98 -10.37 -6.55 16.49
CA ALA A 98 -11.48 -6.92 15.61
C ALA A 98 -11.07 -7.99 14.59
N PHE A 99 -9.88 -7.85 13.99
CA PHE A 99 -9.39 -8.80 13.01
C PHE A 99 -9.08 -10.17 13.63
N LYS A 100 -8.48 -10.21 14.83
CA LYS A 100 -8.28 -11.45 15.59
C LYS A 100 -9.62 -12.13 15.92
N ALA A 101 -10.64 -11.37 16.31
CA ALA A 101 -11.98 -11.91 16.54
C ALA A 101 -12.58 -12.49 15.25
N TRP A 102 -12.40 -11.82 14.11
CA TRP A 102 -12.81 -12.33 12.81
C TRP A 102 -12.09 -13.64 12.44
N LEU A 103 -10.77 -13.72 12.59
CA LEU A 103 -10.02 -14.94 12.33
C LEU A 103 -10.48 -16.09 13.24
N SER A 104 -10.77 -15.81 14.51
CA SER A 104 -11.32 -16.79 15.44
C SER A 104 -12.70 -17.28 14.98
N ALA A 105 -13.58 -16.39 14.49
CA ALA A 105 -14.89 -16.77 13.94
C ALA A 105 -14.77 -17.62 12.67
N LEU A 106 -13.68 -17.49 11.92
CA LEU A 106 -13.33 -18.34 10.78
C LEU A 106 -12.62 -19.65 11.20
N HIS A 107 -12.55 -19.95 12.51
CA HIS A 107 -11.84 -21.10 13.09
C HIS A 107 -10.34 -21.15 12.74
N MET A 108 -9.72 -20.00 12.52
CA MET A 108 -8.28 -19.88 12.31
C MET A 108 -7.56 -19.64 13.63
N VAL A 109 -6.60 -20.49 13.93
CA VAL A 109 -5.69 -20.30 15.06
C VAL A 109 -4.49 -19.51 14.57
N THR A 110 -4.39 -18.26 14.99
CA THR A 110 -3.19 -17.46 14.81
C THR A 110 -2.27 -17.72 16.01
N ASP A 111 -1.37 -18.66 15.83
CA ASP A 111 -0.21 -18.85 16.70
C ASP A 111 0.90 -17.84 16.33
N ASP A 112 2.12 -18.16 16.63
CA ASP A 112 3.35 -17.37 16.31
C ASP A 112 3.58 -17.18 14.80
N ARG A 113 2.73 -17.76 13.94
CA ARG A 113 2.87 -17.71 12.47
C ARG A 113 2.41 -16.38 11.88
N VAL A 114 1.49 -15.70 12.58
CA VAL A 114 0.98 -14.36 12.19
C VAL A 114 1.13 -13.43 13.39
N ILE A 115 2.08 -12.52 13.29
CA ILE A 115 2.44 -11.58 14.34
C ILE A 115 1.78 -10.24 14.05
N PHE A 116 0.83 -9.83 14.89
CA PHE A 116 0.16 -8.53 14.76
C PHE A 116 0.90 -7.43 15.50
N ARG A 117 1.06 -6.28 14.85
CA ARG A 117 1.68 -5.08 15.40
C ARG A 117 0.84 -3.85 15.05
N PRO A 118 0.67 -2.88 15.95
CA PRO A 118 0.07 -1.60 15.59
C PRO A 118 1.04 -0.78 14.74
N VAL A 119 0.50 0.01 13.79
CA VAL A 119 1.24 1.07 13.12
C VAL A 119 1.25 2.30 14.02
N THR A 120 2.41 2.92 14.15
CA THR A 120 2.61 4.20 14.82
C THR A 120 3.53 5.06 13.96
N ALA A 121 3.44 6.39 14.05
CA ALA A 121 4.36 7.27 13.34
C ALA A 121 5.83 6.97 13.67
N GLY A 122 6.69 7.01 12.66
CA GLY A 122 8.10 6.68 12.75
C GLY A 122 8.44 5.31 12.18
N ARG A 123 9.66 4.83 12.44
CA ARG A 123 10.12 3.53 11.94
C ARG A 123 9.38 2.38 12.62
N ILE A 124 8.67 1.58 11.83
CA ILE A 124 7.85 0.47 12.31
C ILE A 124 8.41 -0.91 11.96
N TYR A 125 9.26 -0.99 10.93
CA TYR A 125 9.83 -2.26 10.46
C TYR A 125 11.24 -2.07 9.93
N GLU A 126 12.08 -3.05 10.18
CA GLU A 126 13.42 -3.16 9.60
C GLU A 126 13.81 -4.63 9.54
N ASP A 127 14.34 -5.05 8.40
CA ASP A 127 15.03 -6.33 8.21
C ASP A 127 16.25 -6.14 7.31
N GLU A 128 16.86 -7.22 6.86
CA GLU A 128 18.05 -7.18 6.00
C GLU A 128 17.80 -6.57 4.62
N ASN A 129 16.55 -6.39 4.21
CA ASN A 129 16.18 -5.95 2.86
C ASN A 129 15.61 -4.54 2.82
N ILE A 130 14.74 -4.19 3.80
CA ILE A 130 14.05 -2.91 3.81
C ILE A 130 13.90 -2.31 5.21
N THR A 131 13.75 -1.01 5.22
CA THR A 131 13.23 -0.25 6.36
C THR A 131 11.89 0.38 5.96
N VAL A 132 10.89 0.35 6.85
CA VAL A 132 9.59 1.00 6.64
C VAL A 132 9.33 2.01 7.76
N THR A 133 9.07 3.25 7.35
CA THR A 133 8.68 4.35 8.24
C THR A 133 7.25 4.76 7.92
N ALA A 134 6.37 4.79 8.93
CA ALA A 134 5.00 5.27 8.81
C ALA A 134 4.92 6.78 9.03
N ILE A 135 4.19 7.46 8.16
CA ILE A 135 3.92 8.90 8.19
C ILE A 135 2.41 9.05 8.33
N GLU A 136 1.96 9.77 9.34
CA GLU A 136 0.52 10.01 9.55
C GLU A 136 -0.09 10.78 8.39
N THR A 137 -1.31 10.38 7.99
CA THR A 137 -2.18 11.10 7.06
C THR A 137 -3.52 11.38 7.73
N GLU A 138 -4.34 12.24 7.14
CA GLU A 138 -5.62 12.66 7.74
C GLU A 138 -6.83 12.26 6.88
N HIS A 139 -6.67 11.21 6.07
CA HIS A 139 -7.71 10.73 5.16
C HIS A 139 -9.05 10.48 5.86
N ILE A 140 -9.04 9.81 7.03
CA ILE A 140 -10.29 9.41 7.69
C ILE A 140 -10.78 10.50 8.63
N HIS A 141 -11.90 11.17 8.25
CA HIS A 141 -12.54 12.19 9.07
C HIS A 141 -11.56 13.23 9.64
N ASN A 142 -10.68 13.76 8.79
CA ASN A 142 -9.66 14.75 9.16
C ASN A 142 -8.83 14.29 10.38
N GLY A 143 -8.26 13.07 10.29
CA GLY A 143 -7.40 12.53 11.34
C GLY A 143 -8.12 11.95 12.56
N MET A 144 -9.47 11.82 12.54
CA MET A 144 -10.20 11.21 13.67
C MET A 144 -9.85 9.72 13.84
N PHE A 145 -9.52 9.02 12.76
CA PHE A 145 -9.06 7.63 12.76
C PHE A 145 -7.70 7.52 12.08
N PRO A 146 -6.84 6.60 12.54
CA PRO A 146 -5.49 6.46 12.01
C PRO A 146 -5.47 6.11 10.53
N SER A 147 -4.65 6.84 9.77
CA SER A 147 -4.24 6.52 8.41
C SER A 147 -2.78 6.90 8.21
N PHE A 148 -2.08 6.19 7.30
CA PHE A 148 -0.64 6.32 7.13
C PHE A 148 -0.22 6.23 5.68
N ALA A 149 0.80 7.02 5.34
CA ALA A 149 1.68 6.76 4.21
C ALA A 149 2.90 5.96 4.70
N PHE A 150 3.56 5.24 3.77
CA PHE A 150 4.76 4.44 4.09
C PHE A 150 5.95 4.89 3.25
N LEU A 151 7.01 5.33 3.93
CA LEU A 151 8.33 5.51 3.35
C LEU A 151 9.06 4.17 3.41
N ILE A 152 9.59 3.70 2.28
CA ILE A 152 10.23 2.41 2.12
C ILE A 152 11.63 2.63 1.55
N GLU A 153 12.63 2.13 2.25
CA GLU A 153 14.03 2.21 1.83
C GLU A 153 14.63 0.80 1.75
N GLY A 154 15.32 0.49 0.65
CA GLY A 154 15.96 -0.81 0.43
C GLY A 154 16.74 -0.85 -0.88
N GLU A 155 17.77 -1.68 -0.98
CA GLU A 155 18.63 -1.81 -2.17
C GLU A 155 19.19 -0.45 -2.66
N GLY A 156 19.43 0.51 -1.75
CA GLY A 156 19.87 1.86 -2.10
C GLY A 156 18.82 2.70 -2.82
N LYS A 157 17.55 2.31 -2.74
CA LYS A 157 16.39 2.97 -3.34
C LYS A 157 15.46 3.51 -2.26
N LYS A 158 14.70 4.55 -2.62
CA LYS A 158 13.75 5.23 -1.75
C LYS A 158 12.41 5.37 -2.45
N MET A 159 11.36 4.84 -1.85
CA MET A 159 10.00 4.86 -2.38
C MET A 159 9.04 5.32 -1.30
N LEU A 160 7.96 6.03 -1.69
CA LEU A 160 6.85 6.35 -0.80
C LEU A 160 5.53 5.85 -1.39
N TYR A 161 4.73 5.18 -0.57
CA TYR A 161 3.33 4.88 -0.84
C TYR A 161 2.46 5.81 0.00
N THR A 162 1.61 6.61 -0.65
CA THR A 162 0.81 7.63 0.05
C THR A 162 -0.31 7.04 0.90
N GLY A 163 -0.78 5.80 0.57
CA GLY A 163 -2.11 5.41 1.00
C GLY A 163 -3.14 6.41 0.47
N ASP A 164 -4.27 6.53 1.15
CA ASP A 164 -5.29 7.52 0.84
C ASP A 164 -5.01 8.84 1.56
N LEU A 165 -5.31 9.94 0.89
CA LEU A 165 -5.06 11.30 1.34
C LEU A 165 -6.38 12.05 1.62
N ALA A 166 -6.31 13.13 2.37
CA ALA A 166 -7.44 14.02 2.60
C ALA A 166 -7.92 14.68 1.29
N TYR A 167 -9.22 14.97 1.21
CA TYR A 167 -9.84 15.55 -0.01
C TYR A 167 -9.28 16.90 -0.43
N ASP A 168 -8.77 17.66 0.51
CA ASP A 168 -8.14 18.96 0.27
C ASP A 168 -6.62 18.88 0.10
N PHE A 169 -6.06 17.64 0.17
CA PHE A 169 -4.65 17.37 -0.06
C PHE A 169 -3.68 17.98 0.97
N HIS A 170 -4.18 18.46 2.11
CA HIS A 170 -3.35 19.14 3.10
C HIS A 170 -2.35 18.20 3.80
N ASP A 171 -2.65 16.90 3.80
CA ASP A 171 -1.82 15.83 4.40
C ASP A 171 -0.83 15.19 3.42
N TYR A 172 -0.65 15.79 2.22
CA TYR A 172 0.36 15.31 1.28
C TYR A 172 1.74 15.28 1.95
N PRO A 173 2.43 14.12 1.98
CA PRO A 173 3.64 13.97 2.78
C PRO A 173 4.71 15.00 2.42
N GLN A 174 5.02 15.91 3.36
CA GLN A 174 5.93 17.03 3.16
C GLN A 174 7.33 16.58 2.72
N ILE A 175 7.77 15.40 3.18
CA ILE A 175 9.06 14.81 2.81
C ILE A 175 9.21 14.64 1.28
N LEU A 176 8.09 14.48 0.54
CA LEU A 176 8.10 14.37 -0.93
C LEU A 176 8.52 15.69 -1.62
N LEU A 177 8.43 16.81 -0.90
CA LEU A 177 8.87 18.12 -1.38
C LEU A 177 10.30 18.47 -0.94
N GLU A 178 10.83 17.73 0.02
CA GLU A 178 12.12 18.02 0.67
C GLU A 178 13.24 17.10 0.21
N GLU A 179 12.95 15.82 -0.01
CA GLU A 179 13.93 14.78 -0.31
C GLU A 179 13.67 14.09 -1.66
N ASP A 180 14.72 13.51 -2.26
CA ASP A 180 14.64 12.82 -3.54
C ASP A 180 14.15 11.39 -3.38
N PHE A 181 13.24 10.96 -4.27
CA PHE A 181 12.68 9.60 -4.33
C PHE A 181 12.94 8.94 -5.68
N ASP A 182 13.16 7.62 -5.67
CA ASP A 182 13.21 6.84 -6.91
C ASP A 182 11.81 6.61 -7.49
N ALA A 183 10.81 6.41 -6.64
CA ALA A 183 9.41 6.28 -7.04
C ALA A 183 8.45 6.76 -5.94
N VAL A 184 7.30 7.26 -6.36
CA VAL A 184 6.15 7.52 -5.49
C VAL A 184 4.96 6.74 -6.04
N LEU A 185 4.34 5.92 -5.19
CA LEU A 185 3.05 5.28 -5.47
C LEU A 185 1.97 6.15 -4.83
N CYS A 186 1.19 6.85 -5.64
CA CYS A 186 0.24 7.86 -5.19
C CYS A 186 -1.19 7.47 -5.57
N GLU A 187 -2.14 7.67 -4.66
CA GLU A 187 -3.56 7.57 -4.98
C GLU A 187 -4.00 8.62 -6.01
N LEU A 188 -5.12 8.37 -6.70
CA LEU A 188 -5.68 9.31 -7.67
C LEU A 188 -7.22 9.38 -7.59
N VAL A 189 -7.76 9.47 -6.37
CA VAL A 189 -9.21 9.49 -6.15
C VAL A 189 -9.68 10.70 -5.36
N HIS A 190 -9.06 10.96 -4.20
CA HIS A 190 -9.64 11.82 -3.19
C HIS A 190 -9.41 13.30 -3.45
N PHE A 191 -8.37 13.68 -4.16
CA PHE A 191 -8.04 15.07 -4.40
C PHE A 191 -8.31 15.54 -5.85
N ASP A 192 -8.46 16.83 -6.03
CA ASP A 192 -8.59 17.46 -7.34
C ASP A 192 -7.20 17.76 -7.93
N VAL A 193 -6.84 17.06 -9.02
CA VAL A 193 -5.55 17.20 -9.69
C VAL A 193 -5.28 18.65 -10.10
N ALA A 194 -6.28 19.35 -10.64
CA ALA A 194 -6.06 20.71 -11.15
C ALA A 194 -5.77 21.71 -10.03
N LYS A 195 -6.42 21.54 -8.87
CA LYS A 195 -6.20 22.40 -7.70
C LYS A 195 -4.86 22.16 -7.03
N ASN A 196 -4.35 20.92 -7.11
CA ASN A 196 -3.15 20.51 -6.39
C ASN A 196 -1.93 20.32 -7.30
N LEU A 197 -2.05 20.65 -8.58
CA LEU A 197 -0.99 20.44 -9.56
C LEU A 197 0.32 21.15 -9.20
N ASP A 198 0.26 22.34 -8.62
CA ASP A 198 1.45 23.09 -8.19
C ASP A 198 2.22 22.40 -7.06
N THR A 199 1.52 21.66 -6.18
CA THR A 199 2.14 20.84 -5.16
C THR A 199 2.73 19.57 -5.77
N ILE A 200 1.96 18.88 -6.63
CA ILE A 200 2.40 17.68 -7.33
C ILE A 200 3.66 17.95 -8.15
N GLN A 201 3.75 19.07 -8.86
CA GLN A 201 4.93 19.48 -9.65
C GLN A 201 6.20 19.65 -8.80
N LYS A 202 6.06 19.99 -7.52
CA LYS A 202 7.21 20.16 -6.61
C LYS A 202 7.71 18.86 -6.01
N THR A 203 7.03 17.73 -6.24
CA THR A 203 7.45 16.43 -5.76
C THR A 203 8.83 16.08 -6.32
N LYS A 204 9.74 15.73 -5.43
CA LYS A 204 11.11 15.35 -5.79
C LYS A 204 11.16 13.83 -6.02
N THR A 205 10.77 13.39 -7.20
CA THR A 205 10.79 11.98 -7.58
C THR A 205 11.25 11.79 -9.03
N LYS A 206 11.81 10.63 -9.33
CA LYS A 206 12.10 10.25 -10.72
C LYS A 206 10.84 9.81 -11.45
N LYS A 207 9.90 9.17 -10.70
CA LYS A 207 8.71 8.54 -11.24
C LYS A 207 7.57 8.61 -10.23
N MET A 208 6.36 8.91 -10.71
CA MET A 208 5.13 8.80 -9.94
C MET A 208 4.20 7.76 -10.59
N ILE A 209 3.81 6.76 -9.83
CA ILE A 209 2.91 5.68 -10.25
C ILE A 209 1.57 5.96 -9.57
N PHE A 210 0.54 6.22 -10.35
CA PHE A 210 -0.80 6.47 -9.82
C PHE A 210 -1.57 5.16 -9.68
N THR A 211 -2.08 4.91 -8.48
CA THR A 211 -2.93 3.78 -8.09
C THR A 211 -4.20 4.28 -7.41
N HIS A 212 -5.03 3.38 -6.89
CA HIS A 212 -6.30 3.75 -6.22
C HIS A 212 -7.10 4.72 -7.10
N LEU A 213 -7.45 4.25 -8.31
CA LEU A 213 -7.83 5.11 -9.42
C LEU A 213 -9.33 5.34 -9.50
N ALA A 214 -9.75 6.60 -9.54
CA ALA A 214 -11.06 6.93 -10.09
C ALA A 214 -10.94 7.20 -11.61
N PRO A 215 -11.69 6.50 -12.47
CA PRO A 215 -11.59 6.66 -13.93
C PRO A 215 -11.69 8.10 -14.42
N ARG A 216 -12.49 8.92 -13.71
CA ARG A 216 -12.65 10.37 -14.03
C ARG A 216 -11.36 11.20 -13.86
N ASN A 217 -10.41 10.76 -13.05
CA ASN A 217 -9.18 11.50 -12.74
C ASN A 217 -8.03 11.13 -13.69
N ILE A 218 -8.07 9.95 -14.32
CA ILE A 218 -7.03 9.51 -15.27
C ILE A 218 -6.82 10.51 -16.43
N PRO A 219 -7.87 10.98 -17.14
CA PRO A 219 -7.68 11.99 -18.18
C PRO A 219 -7.11 13.31 -17.67
N ARG A 220 -7.42 13.67 -16.40
CA ARG A 220 -6.95 14.94 -15.81
C ARG A 220 -5.45 14.92 -15.57
N ILE A 221 -4.93 13.84 -15.00
CA ILE A 221 -3.48 13.72 -14.76
C ILE A 221 -2.71 13.53 -16.08
N ARG A 222 -3.27 12.81 -17.05
CA ARG A 222 -2.69 12.70 -18.40
C ARG A 222 -2.59 14.06 -19.10
N ALA A 223 -3.60 14.90 -18.98
CA ALA A 223 -3.58 16.25 -19.55
C ALA A 223 -2.54 17.19 -18.88
N ALA A 224 -2.07 16.84 -17.68
CA ALA A 224 -1.04 17.57 -16.96
C ALA A 224 0.38 16.98 -17.15
N GLU A 225 0.52 15.85 -17.84
CA GLU A 225 1.77 15.08 -17.95
C GLU A 225 2.97 15.92 -18.40
N ASP A 226 2.81 16.70 -19.48
CA ASP A 226 3.88 17.57 -20.02
C ASP A 226 4.34 18.68 -19.04
N ARG A 227 3.57 18.93 -17.99
CA ARG A 227 3.88 19.92 -16.96
C ARG A 227 4.62 19.34 -15.77
N LEU A 228 4.71 18.01 -15.66
CA LEU A 228 5.34 17.33 -14.52
C LEU A 228 6.83 17.10 -14.79
N PRO A 229 7.72 17.36 -13.80
CA PRO A 229 9.17 17.22 -13.97
C PRO A 229 9.67 15.78 -13.85
N PHE A 230 8.78 14.81 -13.73
CA PHE A 230 9.06 13.39 -13.54
C PHE A 230 8.17 12.53 -14.44
N GLN A 231 8.57 11.26 -14.65
CA GLN A 231 7.76 10.29 -15.39
C GLN A 231 6.49 9.92 -14.62
N ILE A 232 5.34 9.81 -15.32
CA ILE A 232 4.12 9.28 -14.73
C ILE A 232 3.73 7.93 -15.35
N GLU A 233 3.20 7.05 -14.49
CA GLU A 233 2.61 5.78 -14.85
C GLU A 233 1.20 5.66 -14.26
N ILE A 234 0.28 5.07 -14.99
CA ILE A 234 -1.06 4.72 -14.47
C ILE A 234 -1.05 3.22 -14.23
N ALA A 235 -1.21 2.82 -12.96
CA ALA A 235 -1.17 1.43 -12.59
C ALA A 235 -2.35 0.64 -13.14
N GLU A 236 -2.10 -0.62 -13.46
CA GLU A 236 -3.10 -1.62 -13.82
C GLU A 236 -2.90 -2.87 -12.96
N ASP A 237 -3.98 -3.63 -12.76
CA ASP A 237 -3.92 -4.86 -11.97
C ASP A 237 -3.00 -5.90 -12.62
N GLY A 238 -2.00 -6.33 -11.89
CA GLY A 238 -0.97 -7.27 -12.36
C GLY A 238 0.22 -6.61 -13.05
N ALA A 239 0.22 -5.28 -13.21
CA ALA A 239 1.39 -4.57 -13.72
C ALA A 239 2.58 -4.60 -12.74
N SER A 240 3.78 -4.37 -13.26
CA SER A 240 4.98 -4.28 -12.42
C SER A 240 5.92 -3.18 -12.89
N PHE A 241 6.57 -2.53 -11.92
CA PHE A 241 7.43 -1.37 -12.11
C PHE A 241 8.78 -1.59 -11.43
N ALA A 242 9.88 -1.26 -12.10
CA ALA A 242 11.17 -1.14 -11.42
C ALA A 242 11.18 0.13 -10.55
N VAL A 243 11.67 0.02 -9.32
CA VAL A 243 11.92 1.16 -8.43
C VAL A 243 13.39 1.50 -8.46
#